data_ba9eae1a5249063971829fd9d13f00cf
#
_entry.id   ba9eae1a5249063971829fd9d13f00cf
#
_cell.length_a   1.000
_cell.length_b   1.000
_cell.length_c   1.000
_cell.angle_alpha   90.00
_cell.angle_beta   90.00
_cell.angle_gamma   90.00
#
_symmetry.space_group_name_H-M   'P 1'
#
loop_
_entity.id
_entity.type
_entity.pdbx_description
1 polymer ?
#
loop_
_entity_poly.entity_id
_entity_poly.type
_entity_poly.pdbx_seq_one_letter_code
_entity_poly.pdbx_strand_id
1 'polypeptide(L)'
;AGIEGDVTSLLDYDESRFDQVMAVNVKGPFLGLRAAVPAMRLRGGGSIIITSSIAGVRGAPSLAPYATSKHAVIGLMRSAAKEFAAEGIRVNTVNPSPVQTRMMRSIEEGIRPDDPEAVQQSMAANIPMQRYAEPEDIANIMLFLASDESRFMTGATYFADGGNTA
;
A
#
# COMPACT_ATOMS: atom_id res chain seq x y z
N ALA A 1 6.80 -4.89 0.69
CA ALA A 1 6.67 -5.96 -0.30
C ALA A 1 5.20 -6.06 -0.72
N GLY A 2 4.96 -6.46 -1.95
CA GLY A 2 3.62 -6.65 -2.50
C GLY A 2 3.71 -7.02 -3.97
N ILE A 3 2.65 -7.60 -4.49
CA ILE A 3 2.50 -7.91 -5.92
C ILE A 3 1.19 -7.34 -6.43
N GLU A 4 1.17 -6.94 -7.69
CA GLU A 4 -0.02 -6.41 -8.38
C GLU A 4 -0.99 -7.49 -8.80
N GLY A 5 -0.49 -8.72 -9.06
CA GLY A 5 -1.23 -9.78 -9.72
C GLY A 5 -1.35 -9.53 -11.23
N ASP A 6 -2.34 -10.14 -11.86
CA ASP A 6 -2.59 -9.98 -13.28
C ASP A 6 -3.50 -8.78 -13.55
N VAL A 7 -3.28 -8.09 -14.68
CA VAL A 7 -4.13 -7.00 -15.16
C VAL A 7 -5.18 -7.60 -16.10
N THR A 8 -6.34 -7.94 -15.56
CA THR A 8 -7.41 -8.61 -16.32
C THR A 8 -8.79 -8.33 -15.73
N SER A 9 -9.85 -8.65 -16.49
CA SER A 9 -11.23 -8.55 -16.02
C SER A 9 -11.46 -9.40 -14.77
N LEU A 10 -12.30 -8.93 -13.85
CA LEU A 10 -12.73 -9.70 -12.70
C LEU A 10 -13.31 -11.08 -13.05
N LEU A 11 -14.00 -11.17 -14.21
CA LEU A 11 -14.64 -12.41 -14.65
C LEU A 11 -13.64 -13.45 -15.17
N ASP A 12 -12.48 -13.00 -15.63
CA ASP A 12 -11.44 -13.85 -16.25
C ASP A 12 -10.24 -14.06 -15.29
N TYR A 13 -10.36 -13.59 -14.05
CA TYR A 13 -9.26 -13.65 -13.09
C TYR A 13 -9.08 -15.08 -12.53
N ASP A 14 -7.86 -15.60 -12.61
CA ASP A 14 -7.51 -16.92 -12.06
C ASP A 14 -7.55 -16.93 -10.53
N GLU A 15 -8.27 -17.91 -9.94
CA GLU A 15 -8.41 -18.02 -8.48
C GLU A 15 -7.07 -18.26 -7.78
N SER A 16 -6.16 -19.02 -8.39
CA SER A 16 -4.85 -19.26 -7.81
C SER A 16 -3.99 -18.00 -7.75
N ARG A 17 -4.14 -17.10 -8.72
CA ARG A 17 -3.49 -15.79 -8.74
C ARG A 17 -4.10 -14.85 -7.71
N PHE A 18 -5.43 -14.91 -7.51
CA PHE A 18 -6.09 -14.21 -6.42
C PHE A 18 -5.50 -14.64 -5.07
N ASP A 19 -5.42 -15.96 -4.82
CA ASP A 19 -4.87 -16.50 -3.58
C ASP A 19 -3.41 -16.09 -3.36
N GLN A 20 -2.61 -16.05 -4.43
CA GLN A 20 -1.23 -15.60 -4.35
C GLN A 20 -1.14 -14.11 -3.94
N VAL A 21 -1.97 -13.24 -4.52
CA VAL A 21 -2.02 -11.82 -4.15
C VAL A 21 -2.41 -11.67 -2.68
N MET A 22 -3.41 -12.40 -2.20
CA MET A 22 -3.85 -12.36 -0.81
C MET A 22 -2.79 -12.93 0.13
N ALA A 23 -2.11 -14.00 -0.25
CA ALA A 23 -1.03 -14.58 0.56
C ALA A 23 0.14 -13.60 0.74
N VAL A 24 0.56 -12.93 -0.32
CA VAL A 24 1.68 -11.97 -0.24
C VAL A 24 1.24 -10.66 0.42
N ASN A 25 0.16 -10.06 -0.08
CA ASN A 25 -0.20 -8.70 0.29
C ASN A 25 -0.94 -8.59 1.63
N VAL A 26 -1.63 -9.62 2.08
CA VAL A 26 -2.42 -9.61 3.33
C VAL A 26 -1.81 -10.49 4.40
N LYS A 27 -1.62 -11.78 4.10
CA LYS A 27 -1.04 -12.73 5.07
C LYS A 27 0.40 -12.36 5.42
N GLY A 28 1.18 -11.82 4.45
CA GLY A 28 2.54 -11.33 4.70
C GLY A 28 2.58 -10.28 5.81
N PRO A 29 1.90 -9.13 5.69
CA PRO A 29 1.81 -8.12 6.76
C PRO A 29 1.24 -8.66 8.08
N PHE A 30 0.24 -9.54 8.05
CA PHE A 30 -0.27 -10.19 9.26
C PHE A 30 0.82 -10.98 9.99
N LEU A 31 1.61 -11.78 9.26
CA LEU A 31 2.73 -12.52 9.84
C LEU A 31 3.84 -11.57 10.33
N GLY A 32 4.07 -10.47 9.60
CA GLY A 32 5.00 -9.42 10.01
C GLY A 32 4.62 -8.79 11.35
N LEU A 33 3.35 -8.46 11.55
CA LEU A 33 2.83 -7.96 12.83
C LEU A 33 3.06 -8.99 13.96
N ARG A 34 2.72 -10.25 13.72
CA ARG A 34 2.91 -11.33 14.70
C ARG A 34 4.37 -11.53 15.11
N ALA A 35 5.31 -11.29 14.21
CA ALA A 35 6.73 -11.40 14.47
C ALA A 35 7.31 -10.14 15.15
N ALA A 36 6.88 -8.94 14.71
CA ALA A 36 7.45 -7.68 15.18
C ALA A 36 6.94 -7.25 16.56
N VAL A 37 5.62 -7.41 16.82
CA VAL A 37 4.99 -6.93 18.05
C VAL A 37 5.65 -7.48 19.33
N PRO A 38 5.94 -8.79 19.48
CA PRO A 38 6.61 -9.30 20.66
C PRO A 38 7.99 -8.66 20.91
N ALA A 39 8.76 -8.43 19.84
CA ALA A 39 10.07 -7.79 19.96
C ALA A 39 9.96 -6.30 20.34
N MET A 40 8.95 -5.60 19.83
CA MET A 40 8.67 -4.20 20.17
C MET A 40 8.21 -4.05 21.62
N ARG A 41 7.38 -4.97 22.13
CA ARG A 41 7.00 -5.03 23.56
C ARG A 41 8.21 -5.06 24.49
N LEU A 42 9.20 -5.88 24.17
CA LEU A 42 10.43 -5.97 24.99
C LEU A 42 11.26 -4.68 24.99
N ARG A 43 11.05 -3.81 24.00
CA ARG A 43 11.72 -2.51 23.87
C ARG A 43 10.89 -1.33 24.37
N GLY A 44 9.67 -1.59 24.86
CA GLY A 44 8.75 -0.56 25.35
C GLY A 44 8.01 0.22 24.27
N GLY A 45 7.95 -0.28 23.03
CA GLY A 45 7.20 0.32 21.94
C GLY A 45 7.87 0.23 20.58
N GLY A 46 7.25 0.88 19.59
CA GLY A 46 7.77 0.92 18.23
C GLY A 46 6.80 1.52 17.20
N SER A 47 7.23 1.57 15.96
CA SER A 47 6.40 2.03 14.83
C SER A 47 6.37 1.00 13.72
N ILE A 48 5.17 0.60 13.31
CA ILE A 48 4.93 -0.31 12.20
C ILE A 48 4.22 0.47 11.07
N ILE A 49 4.77 0.41 9.87
CA ILE A 49 4.22 1.08 8.70
C ILE A 49 3.91 0.02 7.65
N ILE A 50 2.65 -0.09 7.28
CA ILE A 50 2.20 -1.02 6.25
C ILE A 50 1.97 -0.25 4.96
N THR A 51 2.60 -0.67 3.86
CA THR A 51 2.38 -0.07 2.55
C THR A 51 1.06 -0.57 1.96
N SER A 52 0.05 0.31 1.94
CA SER A 52 -1.18 0.10 1.19
C SER A 52 -1.06 0.73 -0.21
N SER A 53 -2.07 1.45 -0.66
CA SER A 53 -2.16 2.17 -1.93
C SER A 53 -3.38 3.08 -1.90
N ILE A 54 -3.51 4.03 -2.82
CA ILE A 54 -4.80 4.67 -3.11
C ILE A 54 -5.85 3.62 -3.51
N ALA A 55 -5.46 2.50 -4.12
CA ALA A 55 -6.32 1.35 -4.38
C ALA A 55 -6.82 0.64 -3.10
N GLY A 56 -6.34 1.00 -1.92
CA GLY A 56 -6.85 0.54 -0.62
C GLY A 56 -8.06 1.32 -0.12
N VAL A 57 -8.46 2.40 -0.80
CA VAL A 57 -9.60 3.24 -0.43
C VAL A 57 -10.55 3.50 -1.61
N ARG A 58 -10.18 3.08 -2.81
CA ARG A 58 -10.99 3.18 -4.03
C ARG A 58 -10.87 1.94 -4.91
N GLY A 59 -11.79 1.76 -5.84
CA GLY A 59 -11.72 0.69 -6.83
C GLY A 59 -10.56 0.88 -7.81
N ALA A 60 -10.04 -0.25 -8.31
CA ALA A 60 -9.05 -0.30 -9.38
C ALA A 60 -9.51 -1.32 -10.43
N PRO A 61 -10.17 -0.88 -11.53
CA PRO A 61 -10.59 -1.77 -12.60
C PRO A 61 -9.42 -2.62 -13.11
N SER A 62 -9.69 -3.86 -13.45
CA SER A 62 -8.70 -4.87 -13.90
C SER A 62 -7.65 -5.29 -12.86
N LEU A 63 -7.70 -4.74 -11.64
CA LEU A 63 -6.79 -5.05 -10.53
C LEU A 63 -7.59 -5.40 -9.24
N ALA A 64 -8.72 -6.10 -9.38
CA ALA A 64 -9.61 -6.35 -8.25
C ALA A 64 -8.94 -7.06 -7.06
N PRO A 65 -8.13 -8.13 -7.21
CA PRO A 65 -7.44 -8.76 -6.08
C PRO A 65 -6.43 -7.82 -5.41
N TYR A 66 -5.71 -7.02 -6.20
CA TYR A 66 -4.81 -6.00 -5.65
C TYR A 66 -5.56 -5.00 -4.78
N ALA A 67 -6.63 -4.39 -5.32
CA ALA A 67 -7.44 -3.43 -4.57
C ALA A 67 -8.02 -4.07 -3.30
N THR A 68 -8.57 -5.28 -3.39
CA THR A 68 -9.06 -6.06 -2.24
C THR A 68 -7.98 -6.22 -1.18
N SER A 69 -6.77 -6.62 -1.58
CA SER A 69 -5.65 -6.81 -0.66
C SER A 69 -5.24 -5.51 0.04
N LYS A 70 -5.27 -4.38 -0.68
CA LYS A 70 -4.90 -3.07 -0.13
C LYS A 70 -5.96 -2.48 0.80
N HIS A 71 -7.24 -2.78 0.59
CA HIS A 71 -8.31 -2.51 1.56
C HIS A 71 -8.15 -3.37 2.82
N ALA A 72 -7.85 -4.67 2.64
CA ALA A 72 -7.70 -5.60 3.76
C ALA A 72 -6.58 -5.18 4.73
N VAL A 73 -5.43 -4.71 4.23
CA VAL A 73 -4.34 -4.27 5.12
C VAL A 73 -4.64 -2.98 5.87
N ILE A 74 -5.54 -2.12 5.37
CA ILE A 74 -6.03 -0.97 6.14
C ILE A 74 -6.88 -1.45 7.32
N GLY A 75 -7.73 -2.45 7.12
CA GLY A 75 -8.49 -3.08 8.20
C GLY A 75 -7.58 -3.74 9.24
N LEU A 76 -6.58 -4.48 8.79
CA LEU A 76 -5.57 -5.11 9.64
C LEU A 76 -4.80 -4.06 10.45
N MET A 77 -4.35 -2.98 9.82
CA MET A 77 -3.65 -1.88 10.47
C MET A 77 -4.50 -1.24 11.57
N ARG A 78 -5.78 -0.93 11.30
CA ARG A 78 -6.69 -0.31 12.26
C ARG A 78 -6.93 -1.19 13.49
N SER A 79 -7.06 -2.50 13.29
CA SER A 79 -7.21 -3.46 14.38
C SER A 79 -5.95 -3.51 15.24
N ALA A 80 -4.80 -3.69 14.62
CA ALA A 80 -3.50 -3.74 15.30
C ALA A 80 -3.17 -2.42 16.04
N ALA A 81 -3.49 -1.27 15.45
CA ALA A 81 -3.29 0.02 16.09
C ALA A 81 -4.08 0.14 17.40
N LYS A 82 -5.34 -0.26 17.41
CA LYS A 82 -6.18 -0.23 18.63
C LYS A 82 -5.72 -1.23 19.67
N GLU A 83 -5.29 -2.42 19.24
CA GLU A 83 -4.87 -3.50 20.13
C GLU A 83 -3.57 -3.17 20.85
N PHE A 84 -2.59 -2.54 20.15
CA PHE A 84 -1.23 -2.37 20.68
C PHE A 84 -0.88 -0.95 21.08
N ALA A 85 -1.78 0.03 20.95
CA ALA A 85 -1.49 1.44 21.29
C ALA A 85 -1.08 1.64 22.74
N ALA A 86 -1.75 0.95 23.70
CA ALA A 86 -1.43 1.02 25.13
C ALA A 86 -0.04 0.47 25.47
N GLU A 87 0.56 -0.29 24.56
CA GLU A 87 1.90 -0.84 24.69
C GLU A 87 2.99 0.04 24.01
N GLY A 88 2.64 1.25 23.61
CA GLY A 88 3.53 2.18 22.92
C GLY A 88 3.84 1.80 21.48
N ILE A 89 3.07 0.87 20.86
CA ILE A 89 3.28 0.45 19.49
C ILE A 89 2.27 1.18 18.58
N ARG A 90 2.81 1.94 17.63
CA ARG A 90 2.04 2.65 16.62
C ARG A 90 1.95 1.81 15.34
N VAL A 91 0.79 1.77 14.71
CA VAL A 91 0.60 1.07 13.44
C VAL A 91 -0.16 1.99 12.48
N ASN A 92 0.42 2.26 11.31
CA ASN A 92 -0.16 3.16 10.31
C ASN A 92 -0.02 2.57 8.90
N THR A 93 -0.77 3.10 7.93
CA THR A 93 -0.54 2.81 6.51
C THR A 93 -0.05 4.03 5.76
N VAL A 94 0.85 3.80 4.79
CA VAL A 94 1.17 4.74 3.72
C VAL A 94 0.46 4.29 2.45
N ASN A 95 -0.20 5.22 1.78
CA ASN A 95 -1.05 4.98 0.62
C ASN A 95 -0.55 5.80 -0.58
N PRO A 96 0.42 5.28 -1.34
CA PRO A 96 0.89 5.94 -2.54
C PRO A 96 -0.13 5.94 -3.68
N SER A 97 -0.07 6.97 -4.53
CA SER A 97 -0.48 6.91 -5.93
C SER A 97 0.58 6.18 -6.77
N PRO A 98 0.49 6.15 -8.11
CA PRO A 98 1.57 5.61 -8.93
C PRO A 98 2.95 6.15 -8.56
N VAL A 99 3.91 5.25 -8.36
CA VAL A 99 5.32 5.52 -8.02
C VAL A 99 6.20 4.96 -9.13
N GLN A 100 7.26 5.65 -9.54
CA GLN A 100 8.20 5.19 -10.55
C GLN A 100 8.90 3.89 -10.12
N THR A 101 8.30 2.76 -10.47
CA THR A 101 8.76 1.42 -10.07
C THR A 101 8.48 0.39 -11.14
N ARG A 102 9.18 -0.75 -11.05
CA ARG A 102 8.93 -1.91 -11.91
C ARG A 102 7.46 -2.39 -11.85
N MET A 103 6.82 -2.32 -10.68
CA MET A 103 5.40 -2.71 -10.52
C MET A 103 4.49 -1.84 -11.40
N MET A 104 4.70 -0.52 -11.41
CA MET A 104 3.88 0.36 -12.28
C MET A 104 4.14 0.09 -13.75
N ARG A 105 5.39 -0.18 -14.15
CA ARG A 105 5.70 -0.57 -15.52
C ARG A 105 4.97 -1.85 -15.95
N SER A 106 4.95 -2.86 -15.06
CA SER A 106 4.21 -4.10 -15.28
C SER A 106 2.70 -3.86 -15.46
N ILE A 107 2.11 -2.94 -14.66
CA ILE A 107 0.70 -2.57 -14.79
C ILE A 107 0.43 -1.84 -16.12
N GLU A 108 1.28 -0.91 -16.51
CA GLU A 108 1.18 -0.15 -17.76
C GLU A 108 1.24 -1.09 -18.98
N GLU A 109 2.18 -2.02 -18.98
CA GLU A 109 2.33 -3.07 -19.99
C GLU A 109 1.11 -4.02 -20.02
N GLY A 110 0.54 -4.33 -18.85
CA GLY A 110 -0.68 -5.15 -18.77
C GLY A 110 -1.93 -4.43 -19.29
N ILE A 111 -2.01 -3.10 -19.16
CA ILE A 111 -3.13 -2.30 -19.67
C ILE A 111 -3.04 -2.12 -21.19
N ARG A 112 -1.86 -1.75 -21.69
CA ARG A 112 -1.61 -1.52 -23.13
C ARG A 112 -0.19 -1.98 -23.48
N PRO A 113 -0.03 -3.24 -23.89
CA PRO A 113 1.29 -3.81 -24.21
C PRO A 113 2.03 -3.06 -25.34
N ASP A 114 1.29 -2.54 -26.32
CA ASP A 114 1.87 -1.86 -27.50
C ASP A 114 2.30 -0.42 -27.22
N ASP A 115 1.79 0.22 -26.14
CA ASP A 115 2.09 1.62 -25.82
C ASP A 115 1.91 1.90 -24.31
N PRO A 116 2.76 1.32 -23.44
CA PRO A 116 2.69 1.55 -22.00
C PRO A 116 3.04 2.99 -21.61
N GLU A 117 3.84 3.70 -22.41
CA GLU A 117 4.18 5.12 -22.20
C GLU A 117 2.93 6.02 -22.25
N ALA A 118 1.99 5.75 -23.17
CA ALA A 118 0.74 6.50 -23.21
C ALA A 118 -0.13 6.24 -21.97
N VAL A 119 -0.08 5.02 -21.39
CA VAL A 119 -0.75 4.71 -20.13
C VAL A 119 -0.13 5.52 -18.99
N GLN A 120 1.20 5.53 -18.89
CA GLN A 120 1.92 6.31 -17.88
C GLN A 120 1.58 7.80 -17.96
N GLN A 121 1.63 8.38 -19.16
CA GLN A 121 1.27 9.80 -19.38
C GLN A 121 -0.17 10.10 -18.99
N SER A 122 -1.11 9.24 -19.36
CA SER A 122 -2.52 9.38 -19.00
C SER A 122 -2.73 9.29 -17.49
N MET A 123 -2.08 8.33 -16.82
CA MET A 123 -2.16 8.20 -15.37
C MET A 123 -1.54 9.39 -14.65
N ALA A 124 -0.38 9.88 -15.11
CA ALA A 124 0.27 11.05 -14.56
C ALA A 124 -0.59 12.31 -14.70
N ALA A 125 -1.24 12.50 -15.85
CA ALA A 125 -2.15 13.62 -16.10
C ALA A 125 -3.37 13.63 -15.16
N ASN A 126 -3.79 12.47 -14.64
CA ASN A 126 -4.88 12.36 -13.67
C ASN A 126 -4.45 12.63 -12.22
N ILE A 127 -3.16 12.79 -11.96
CA ILE A 127 -2.65 13.21 -10.65
C ILE A 127 -2.55 14.74 -10.66
N PRO A 128 -3.13 15.47 -9.69
CA PRO A 128 -3.04 16.93 -9.66
C PRO A 128 -1.62 17.50 -9.76
N MET A 129 -0.61 16.80 -9.18
CA MET A 129 0.80 17.18 -9.32
C MET A 129 1.43 16.77 -10.66
N GLN A 130 0.67 16.21 -11.60
CA GLN A 130 1.03 15.91 -13.00
C GLN A 130 2.26 15.00 -13.16
N ARG A 131 2.57 14.18 -12.17
CA ARG A 131 3.67 13.23 -12.21
C ARG A 131 3.39 12.01 -11.33
N TYR A 132 4.08 10.92 -11.58
CA TYR A 132 4.24 9.86 -10.60
C TYR A 132 5.11 10.33 -9.43
N ALA A 133 4.91 9.73 -8.27
CA ALA A 133 5.84 9.90 -7.16
C ALA A 133 7.17 9.20 -7.47
N GLU A 134 8.27 9.74 -6.94
CA GLU A 134 9.53 9.01 -6.86
C GLU A 134 9.56 8.12 -5.60
N PRO A 135 10.35 7.04 -5.56
CA PRO A 135 10.50 6.21 -4.36
C PRO A 135 10.87 7.02 -3.11
N GLU A 136 11.66 8.09 -3.28
CA GLU A 136 12.06 9.00 -2.22
C GLU A 136 10.88 9.77 -1.62
N ASP A 137 9.88 10.14 -2.43
CA ASP A 137 8.65 10.80 -1.93
C ASP A 137 7.95 9.90 -0.89
N ILE A 138 7.96 8.57 -1.13
CA ILE A 138 7.34 7.60 -0.23
C ILE A 138 8.25 7.30 0.97
N ALA A 139 9.57 7.22 0.76
CA ALA A 139 10.54 6.98 1.83
C ALA A 139 10.51 8.11 2.88
N ASN A 140 10.33 9.37 2.45
CA ASN A 140 10.27 10.52 3.34
C ASN A 140 9.08 10.45 4.34
N ILE A 141 7.89 10.09 3.86
CA ILE A 141 6.74 9.93 4.77
C ILE A 141 6.92 8.70 5.69
N MET A 142 7.54 7.63 5.19
CA MET A 142 7.84 6.47 6.03
C MET A 142 8.84 6.82 7.12
N LEU A 143 9.87 7.60 6.82
CA LEU A 143 10.86 8.08 7.80
C LEU A 143 10.20 8.93 8.89
N PHE A 144 9.33 9.86 8.51
CA PHE A 144 8.55 10.65 9.47
C PHE A 144 7.69 9.76 10.37
N LEU A 145 6.96 8.80 9.79
CA LEU A 145 6.11 7.88 10.57
C LEU A 145 6.93 6.91 11.46
N ALA A 146 8.16 6.62 11.09
CA ALA A 146 9.06 5.80 11.91
C ALA A 146 9.65 6.56 13.10
N SER A 147 9.76 7.87 12.99
CA SER A 147 10.39 8.74 14.01
C SER A 147 9.45 9.10 15.16
N ASP A 148 10.01 9.70 16.21
CA ASP A 148 9.27 10.21 17.37
C ASP A 148 8.46 11.49 17.05
N GLU A 149 8.72 12.14 15.92
CA GLU A 149 7.93 13.29 15.47
C GLU A 149 6.46 12.90 15.22
N SER A 150 6.19 11.64 14.94
CA SER A 150 4.85 11.08 14.76
C SER A 150 4.33 10.30 15.98
N ARG A 151 4.88 10.54 17.18
CA ARG A 151 4.58 9.76 18.41
C ARG A 151 3.11 9.70 18.82
N PHE A 152 2.28 10.65 18.37
CA PHE A 152 0.83 10.67 18.66
C PHE A 152 -0.01 10.23 17.46
N MET A 153 0.60 9.52 16.50
CA MET A 153 -0.04 9.14 15.23
C MET A 153 -0.10 7.61 15.12
N THR A 154 -1.30 7.02 15.29
CA THR A 154 -1.55 5.58 15.13
C THR A 154 -2.96 5.34 14.56
N GLY A 155 -3.16 4.25 13.82
CA GLY A 155 -4.44 3.86 13.25
C GLY A 155 -4.87 4.69 12.03
N ALA A 156 -3.99 5.49 11.48
CA ALA A 156 -4.29 6.42 10.40
C ALA A 156 -3.74 5.93 9.04
N THR A 157 -4.40 6.42 8.00
CA THR A 157 -4.05 6.20 6.59
C THR A 157 -3.44 7.49 6.04
N TYR A 158 -2.18 7.44 5.64
CA TYR A 158 -1.44 8.60 5.15
C TYR A 158 -1.26 8.50 3.64
N PHE A 159 -1.76 9.50 2.92
CA PHE A 159 -1.66 9.57 1.47
C PHE A 159 -0.36 10.28 1.05
N ALA A 160 0.35 9.68 0.12
CA ALA A 160 1.46 10.26 -0.62
C ALA A 160 1.10 10.12 -2.11
N ASP A 161 0.14 10.93 -2.57
CA ASP A 161 -0.60 10.66 -3.81
C ASP A 161 -0.70 11.87 -4.76
N GLY A 162 -0.03 12.96 -4.45
CA GLY A 162 -0.05 14.17 -5.30
C GLY A 162 -1.45 14.79 -5.45
N GLY A 163 -2.36 14.54 -4.50
CA GLY A 163 -3.75 15.01 -4.52
C GLY A 163 -4.72 14.10 -5.26
N ASN A 164 -4.31 12.89 -5.62
CA ASN A 164 -5.11 11.97 -6.45
C ASN A 164 -6.43 11.51 -5.79
N THR A 165 -6.52 11.57 -4.47
CA THR A 165 -7.70 11.16 -3.69
C THR A 165 -8.42 12.33 -2.99
N ALA A 166 -8.02 13.57 -3.25
CA ALA A 166 -8.62 14.76 -2.67
C ALA A 166 -10.02 15.07 -3.24
#